data_be0136f8845290ebe9c10a3476aa8396
#
_entry.id   be0136f8845290ebe9c10a3476aa8396
#
_cell.length_a   1.000
_cell.length_b   1.000
_cell.length_c   1.000
_cell.angle_alpha   90.00
_cell.angle_beta   90.00
_cell.angle_gamma   90.00
#
_symmetry.space_group_name_H-M   'P 1'
#
loop_
_entity.id
_entity.type
_entity.pdbx_description
1 polymer ?
#
loop_
_entity_poly.entity_id
_entity_poly.type
_entity_poly.pdbx_seq_one_letter_code
_entity_poly.pdbx_strand_id
1 'polypeptide(L)' 'MIIQYKIVRKIGALPQIGKGYVKQLNLVEWDGHAAKYDLRPWTRSGEPAKGITLSLEELVALHEIICAELEKVKA' A
#
# COMPACT_ATOMS: atom_id res chain seq x y z
N MET A 1 9.97 -20.77 -0.06
CA MET A 1 10.78 -19.68 -0.63
C MET A 1 10.60 -18.43 0.20
N ILE A 2 11.68 -17.83 0.64
CA ILE A 2 11.63 -16.62 1.43
C ILE A 2 11.67 -15.43 0.49
N ILE A 3 10.62 -14.61 0.52
CA ILE A 3 10.60 -13.37 -0.27
C ILE A 3 11.31 -12.30 0.54
N GLN A 4 12.36 -11.73 -0.04
CA GLN A 4 13.07 -10.63 0.58
C GLN A 4 12.47 -9.31 0.15
N TYR A 5 12.37 -8.38 1.10
CA TYR A 5 11.89 -7.05 0.81
C TYR A 5 12.57 -6.03 1.71
N LYS A 6 12.55 -4.79 1.27
CA LYS A 6 13.07 -3.68 2.05
C LYS A 6 12.08 -2.51 1.95
N ILE A 7 11.60 -2.05 3.10
CA ILE A 7 10.77 -0.86 3.15
C ILE A 7 11.68 0.35 3.02
N VAL A 8 11.61 1.01 1.88
CA VAL A 8 12.41 2.21 1.62
C VAL A 8 11.86 3.39 2.42
N ARG A 9 10.53 3.53 2.44
CA ARG A 9 9.88 4.62 3.16
C ARG A 9 8.45 4.22 3.52
N LYS A 10 8.09 4.44 4.78
CA LYS A 10 6.71 4.30 5.21
C LYS A 10 5.96 5.58 4.87
N ILE A 11 4.85 5.44 4.16
CA ILE A 11 4.08 6.59 3.71
C ILE A 11 2.89 6.83 4.62
N GLY A 12 2.10 5.80 4.90
CA GLY A 12 0.97 5.95 5.78
C GLY A 12 0.23 4.64 6.01
N ALA A 13 -0.68 4.67 6.97
CA ALA A 13 -1.51 3.53 7.31
C ALA A 13 -2.97 3.95 7.29
N LEU A 14 -3.83 3.04 6.86
CA LEU A 14 -5.26 3.26 6.91
C LEU A 14 -5.78 2.91 8.31
N PRO A 15 -6.93 3.48 8.72
CA PRO A 15 -7.51 3.10 10.00
C PRO A 15 -7.75 1.61 10.07
N GLN A 16 -7.45 1.01 11.23
CA GLN A 16 -7.70 -0.41 11.43
C GLN A 16 -9.18 -0.66 11.58
N ILE A 17 -9.71 -1.52 10.71
CA ILE A 17 -11.08 -1.99 10.81
C ILE A 17 -11.00 -3.49 10.99
N GLY A 18 -11.45 -3.98 12.14
CA GLY A 18 -11.33 -5.39 12.48
C GLY A 18 -10.04 -5.68 13.22
N LYS A 19 -9.66 -6.97 13.29
CA LYS A 19 -8.53 -7.44 14.10
C LYS A 19 -7.40 -7.96 13.21
N GLY A 20 -6.20 -7.69 13.63
CA GLY A 20 -5.01 -8.41 13.16
C GLY A 20 -4.26 -7.76 12.01
N TYR A 21 -4.89 -6.96 11.18
CA TYR A 21 -4.24 -6.40 10.01
C TYR A 21 -4.47 -4.90 9.91
N VAL A 22 -3.43 -4.19 9.47
CA VAL A 22 -3.51 -2.76 9.15
C VAL A 22 -3.01 -2.59 7.73
N LYS A 23 -3.82 -1.99 6.88
CA LYS A 23 -3.41 -1.70 5.51
C LYS A 23 -2.47 -0.49 5.51
N GLN A 24 -1.36 -0.63 4.82
CA GLN A 24 -0.33 0.40 4.77
C GLN A 24 0.06 0.70 3.34
N LEU A 25 0.39 1.94 3.10
CA LEU A 25 0.99 2.39 1.85
C LEU A 25 2.45 2.70 2.12
N ASN A 26 3.34 2.00 1.46
CA ASN A 26 4.79 2.13 1.63
C ASN A 26 5.47 2.17 0.27
N LEU A 27 6.73 2.61 0.27
CA LEU A 27 7.61 2.44 -0.88
C LEU A 27 8.52 1.27 -0.56
N VAL A 28 8.44 0.21 -1.36
CA VAL A 28 9.07 -1.08 -1.03
C VAL A 28 9.85 -1.62 -2.21
N GLU A 29 11.04 -2.12 -1.93
CA GLU A 29 11.82 -2.93 -2.87
C GLU A 29 11.54 -4.39 -2.58
N TRP A 30 10.98 -5.09 -3.55
CA TRP A 30 10.70 -6.51 -3.43
C TRP A 30 11.77 -7.29 -4.19
N ASP A 31 12.43 -8.21 -3.49
CA ASP A 31 13.31 -9.21 -4.10
C ASP A 31 14.39 -8.60 -4.99
N GLY A 32 14.93 -7.44 -4.58
CA GLY A 32 15.97 -6.75 -5.33
C GLY A 32 15.51 -5.95 -6.53
N HIS A 33 14.20 -5.89 -6.78
CA HIS A 33 13.66 -5.06 -7.86
C HIS A 33 13.58 -3.60 -7.45
N ALA A 34 13.41 -2.72 -8.44
CA ALA A 34 13.25 -1.30 -8.17
C ALA A 34 12.06 -1.04 -7.25
N ALA A 35 12.17 -0.03 -6.41
CA ALA A 35 11.13 0.30 -5.44
C ALA A 35 9.81 0.66 -6.13
N LYS A 36 8.72 0.15 -5.58
CA LYS A 36 7.36 0.47 -6.05
C LYS A 36 6.50 0.87 -4.87
N TYR A 37 5.44 1.58 -5.15
CA TYR A 37 4.44 1.88 -4.14
C TYR A 37 3.65 0.62 -3.86
N ASP A 38 3.44 0.34 -2.58
CA ASP A 38 2.90 -0.93 -2.12
C ASP A 38 1.74 -0.67 -1.17
N LEU A 39 0.60 -1.26 -1.49
CA LEU A 39 -0.60 -1.17 -0.65
C LEU A 39 -1.02 -2.57 -0.28
N ARG A 40 -0.89 -2.90 1.00
CA ARG A 40 -1.26 -4.22 1.51
C ARG A 40 -1.50 -4.21 3.00
N PRO A 41 -2.21 -5.23 3.50
CA PRO A 41 -2.33 -5.42 4.95
C PRO A 41 -1.03 -5.95 5.54
N TRP A 42 -0.75 -5.52 6.76
CA TRP A 42 0.40 -6.00 7.52
C TRP A 42 -0.09 -6.50 8.88
N THR A 43 0.45 -7.63 9.34
CA THR A 43 0.11 -8.16 10.67
C THR A 43 0.75 -7.30 11.75
N ARG A 44 0.33 -7.53 13.00
CA ARG A 44 0.93 -6.85 14.16
C ARG A 44 2.41 -7.22 14.34
N SER A 45 2.78 -8.44 13.93
CA SER A 45 4.17 -8.88 14.01
C SER A 45 5.02 -8.33 12.85
N GLY A 46 4.43 -7.53 11.95
CA GLY A 46 5.18 -6.91 10.87
C GLY A 46 5.32 -7.76 9.63
N GLU A 47 4.45 -8.74 9.44
CA GLU A 47 4.48 -9.59 8.26
C GLU A 47 3.49 -9.09 7.21
N PRO A 48 3.92 -9.00 5.93
CA PRO A 48 3.03 -8.56 4.87
C PRO A 48 2.08 -9.66 4.42
N ALA A 49 0.82 -9.27 4.21
CA ALA A 49 -0.15 -10.13 3.55
C ALA A 49 -0.19 -9.79 2.05
N LYS A 50 -1.07 -10.47 1.32
CA LYS A 50 -1.18 -10.24 -0.12
C LYS A 50 -1.75 -8.85 -0.40
N GLY A 51 -1.14 -8.13 -1.34
CA GLY A 51 -1.56 -6.80 -1.70
C GLY A 51 -1.21 -6.46 -3.14
N ILE A 52 -1.11 -5.17 -3.44
CA ILE A 52 -0.81 -4.69 -4.78
C ILE A 52 0.39 -3.76 -4.76
N THR A 53 1.08 -3.70 -5.88
CA THR A 53 2.15 -2.73 -6.10
C THR A 53 1.77 -1.81 -7.26
N LEU A 54 2.18 -0.57 -7.16
CA LEU A 54 1.84 0.46 -8.13
C LEU A 54 3.09 1.24 -8.52
N SER A 55 3.19 1.57 -9.80
CA SER A 55 4.17 2.55 -10.26
C SER A 55 3.73 3.94 -9.80
N LEU A 56 4.61 4.93 -9.93
CA LEU A 56 4.24 6.31 -9.64
C LEU A 56 3.07 6.76 -10.52
N GLU A 57 3.10 6.39 -11.80
CA GLU A 57 2.04 6.76 -12.73
C GLU A 57 0.70 6.16 -12.33
N GLU A 58 0.72 4.89 -11.89
CA GLU A 58 -0.49 4.24 -11.39
C GLU A 58 -0.98 4.87 -10.09
N LEU A 59 -0.07 5.27 -9.23
CA LEU A 59 -0.43 5.92 -7.98
C LEU A 59 -1.13 7.26 -8.24
N VAL A 60 -0.61 8.04 -9.19
CA VAL A 60 -1.23 9.31 -9.58
C VAL A 60 -2.62 9.08 -10.15
N ALA A 61 -2.77 8.09 -11.04
CA ALA A 61 -4.06 7.76 -11.63
C ALA A 61 -5.06 7.32 -10.56
N LEU A 62 -4.61 6.50 -9.61
CA LEU A 62 -5.46 6.05 -8.50
C LEU A 62 -5.93 7.24 -7.65
N HIS A 63 -5.05 8.18 -7.39
CA HIS A 63 -5.40 9.39 -6.64
C HIS A 63 -6.52 10.16 -7.35
N GLU A 64 -6.43 10.31 -8.66
CA GLU A 64 -7.44 11.01 -9.45
C GLU A 64 -8.79 10.29 -9.40
N ILE A 65 -8.77 8.97 -9.51
CA ILE A 65 -9.98 8.15 -9.42
C ILE A 65 -10.63 8.30 -8.05
N ILE A 66 -9.83 8.24 -6.99
CA ILE A 66 -10.31 8.38 -5.62
C ILE A 66 -10.93 9.77 -5.41
N CYS A 67 -10.27 10.81 -5.88
CA CYS A 67 -10.78 12.18 -5.75
C CYS A 67 -12.14 12.32 -6.43
N ALA A 68 -12.28 11.79 -7.64
CA ALA A 68 -13.53 11.85 -8.37
C ALA A 68 -14.65 11.10 -7.64
N GLU A 69 -14.34 9.94 -7.09
CA GLU A 69 -15.32 9.16 -6.35
C GLU A 69 -15.76 9.87 -5.07
N LEU A 70 -14.79 10.44 -4.34
CA LEU A 70 -15.11 11.13 -3.09
C LEU A 70 -15.98 12.36 -3.32
N GLU A 71 -15.80 13.06 -4.42
CA GLU A 71 -16.67 14.18 -4.78
C GLU A 71 -18.12 13.71 -4.99
N LYS A 72 -18.32 12.57 -5.62
CA LYS A 72 -19.66 12.00 -5.81
C LYS A 72 -20.31 11.60 -4.48
N VAL A 73 -19.52 11.00 -3.59
CA VAL A 73 -20.02 10.53 -2.29
C VAL A 73 -20.41 11.71 -1.40
N LYS A 74 -19.68 12.83 -1.51
CA LYS A 74 -19.94 14.03 -0.71
C LYS A 74 -21.04 14.91 -1.26
N ALA A 75 -21.42 14.72 -2.51
CA ALA A 75 -22.43 15.54 -3.18
C ALA A 75 -23.84 15.25 -2.66
#